data_e0e2815720c7fc7f66b414ecbcdc41a0
#
_entry.id   e0e2815720c7fc7f66b414ecbcdc41a0
#
_cell.length_a   1.000
_cell.length_b   1.000
_cell.length_c   1.000
_cell.angle_alpha   90.00
_cell.angle_beta   90.00
_cell.angle_gamma   90.00
#
_symmetry.space_group_name_H-M   'P 1'
#
loop_
_entity.id
_entity.type
_entity.pdbx_description
1 polymer ?
#
loop_
_entity_poly.entity_id
_entity_poly.type
_entity_poly.pdbx_seq_one_letter_code
_entity_poly.pdbx_strand_id
1 'polypeptide(L)'
;MIVILKQNAEQNEVNALLKQLEDMGFDHHYSKGENSTIVGIIGDTSTLDTDDLKTIDVVADVKRVSEPFKLANRKFHPDSSIFNIAGRTVGEGHFSVIAGPCSVETVPQMTETAEAVKKSGASFLRGGAFKPRTSPYSFQGLHDEGLKILLEAKKATGLPIVTEIMNQAHLDLFEDVDIIQVGARNMQNFELLKELGKCNKPILLKRGLSSTIEEWVMSAEYIMAGGNEQVIFCERGIRTYETFTRNTLDLSAIPALKSISHLPVIVDPSHATGLPWMVEPLTKAAIAVGADGIMIEVHNNPKKALCDGAQSLTPQQFDNVMQTVKKRVEFEDKILG
;
A
#
# COMPACT_ATOMS: atom_id res chain seq x y z
N MET A 1 -6.14 -8.56 22.63
CA MET A 1 -7.08 -9.71 22.79
C MET A 1 -8.23 -9.52 21.80
N ILE A 2 -8.82 -10.59 21.29
CA ILE A 2 -9.97 -10.49 20.36
C ILE A 2 -11.15 -11.22 21.01
N VAL A 3 -12.28 -10.53 21.06
CA VAL A 3 -13.58 -11.08 21.42
C VAL A 3 -14.39 -11.30 20.14
N ILE A 4 -14.78 -12.52 19.87
CA ILE A 4 -15.63 -12.90 18.73
C ILE A 4 -17.06 -12.88 19.21
N LEU A 5 -17.92 -12.12 18.53
CA LEU A 5 -19.32 -12.00 18.91
C LEU A 5 -20.17 -13.07 18.20
N LYS A 6 -21.30 -13.41 18.82
CA LYS A 6 -22.30 -14.28 18.19
C LYS A 6 -22.91 -13.61 16.94
N GLN A 7 -23.26 -14.38 15.93
CA GLN A 7 -23.83 -13.86 14.67
C GLN A 7 -25.13 -13.07 14.85
N ASN A 8 -25.90 -13.43 15.88
CA ASN A 8 -27.17 -12.79 16.23
C ASN A 8 -27.08 -11.84 17.42
N ALA A 9 -25.88 -11.32 17.73
CA ALA A 9 -25.67 -10.35 18.80
C ALA A 9 -26.49 -9.08 18.57
N GLU A 10 -27.28 -8.69 19.54
CA GLU A 10 -28.05 -7.45 19.48
C GLU A 10 -27.13 -6.23 19.71
N GLN A 11 -27.37 -5.14 18.97
CA GLN A 11 -26.51 -3.96 19.05
C GLN A 11 -26.45 -3.35 20.46
N ASN A 12 -27.52 -3.46 21.24
CA ASN A 12 -27.56 -2.98 22.62
C ASN A 12 -26.60 -3.78 23.53
N GLU A 13 -26.50 -5.10 23.35
CA GLU A 13 -25.61 -5.98 24.10
C GLU A 13 -24.16 -5.71 23.71
N VAL A 14 -23.90 -5.51 22.41
CA VAL A 14 -22.58 -5.10 21.90
C VAL A 14 -22.15 -3.78 22.54
N ASN A 15 -23.02 -2.76 22.53
CA ASN A 15 -22.72 -1.47 23.13
C ASN A 15 -22.44 -1.57 24.64
N ALA A 16 -23.16 -2.46 25.36
CA ALA A 16 -22.92 -2.71 26.77
C ALA A 16 -21.53 -3.32 27.01
N LEU A 17 -21.11 -4.28 26.17
CA LEU A 17 -19.77 -4.87 26.22
C LEU A 17 -18.69 -3.81 25.95
N LEU A 18 -18.85 -2.99 24.90
CA LEU A 18 -17.88 -1.95 24.57
C LEU A 18 -17.71 -0.96 25.72
N LYS A 19 -18.83 -0.52 26.32
CA LYS A 19 -18.80 0.37 27.49
C LYS A 19 -18.13 -0.29 28.70
N GLN A 20 -18.39 -1.57 28.95
CA GLN A 20 -17.74 -2.31 30.03
C GLN A 20 -16.21 -2.35 29.86
N LEU A 21 -15.73 -2.52 28.62
CA LEU A 21 -14.28 -2.49 28.32
C LEU A 21 -13.68 -1.10 28.55
N GLU A 22 -14.39 -0.03 28.13
CA GLU A 22 -13.99 1.37 28.39
C GLU A 22 -13.93 1.67 29.90
N ASP A 23 -14.95 1.24 30.66
CA ASP A 23 -14.99 1.42 32.12
C ASP A 23 -13.85 0.68 32.85
N MET A 24 -13.32 -0.40 32.23
CA MET A 24 -12.14 -1.12 32.69
C MET A 24 -10.82 -0.48 32.22
N GLY A 25 -10.87 0.61 31.45
CA GLY A 25 -9.71 1.37 30.98
C GLY A 25 -9.06 0.81 29.69
N PHE A 26 -9.78 -0.02 28.92
CA PHE A 26 -9.30 -0.52 27.64
C PHE A 26 -9.87 0.27 26.46
N ASP A 27 -9.02 0.57 25.49
CA ASP A 27 -9.46 0.96 24.17
C ASP A 27 -9.94 -0.27 23.38
N HIS A 28 -10.82 -0.06 22.42
CA HIS A 28 -11.34 -1.16 21.61
C HIS A 28 -11.45 -0.78 20.12
N HIS A 29 -11.35 -1.78 19.27
CA HIS A 29 -11.65 -1.69 17.85
C HIS A 29 -12.80 -2.64 17.52
N TYR A 30 -13.94 -2.09 17.06
CA TYR A 30 -15.09 -2.86 16.65
C TYR A 30 -15.08 -3.06 15.14
N SER A 31 -15.06 -4.30 14.69
CA SER A 31 -15.08 -4.68 13.28
C SER A 31 -16.28 -5.57 12.99
N LYS A 32 -17.17 -5.10 12.12
CA LYS A 32 -18.34 -5.85 11.64
C LYS A 32 -18.06 -6.34 10.22
N GLY A 33 -17.65 -7.60 10.10
CA GLY A 33 -17.44 -8.27 8.83
C GLY A 33 -18.67 -9.02 8.34
N GLU A 34 -18.64 -9.51 7.11
CA GLU A 34 -19.76 -10.29 6.52
C GLU A 34 -19.99 -11.62 7.24
N ASN A 35 -18.92 -12.27 7.68
CA ASN A 35 -18.99 -13.61 8.27
C ASN A 35 -18.80 -13.63 9.80
N SER A 36 -18.23 -12.58 10.38
CA SER A 36 -17.99 -12.49 11.81
C SER A 36 -17.90 -11.04 12.27
N THR A 37 -18.38 -10.80 13.47
CA THR A 37 -18.23 -9.52 14.17
C THR A 37 -17.27 -9.72 15.33
N ILE A 38 -16.29 -8.83 15.46
CA ILE A 38 -15.26 -8.93 16.50
C ILE A 38 -15.07 -7.61 17.23
N VAL A 39 -14.59 -7.70 18.47
CA VAL A 39 -14.09 -6.59 19.27
C VAL A 39 -12.64 -6.86 19.59
N GLY A 40 -11.74 -6.06 19.04
CA GLY A 40 -10.33 -6.07 19.39
C GLY A 40 -10.09 -5.22 20.64
N ILE A 41 -9.62 -5.82 21.74
CA ILE A 41 -9.26 -5.11 22.97
C ILE A 41 -7.81 -4.63 22.83
N ILE A 42 -7.59 -3.31 22.93
CA ILE A 42 -6.30 -2.64 22.80
C ILE A 42 -5.83 -2.23 24.20
N GLY A 43 -4.56 -2.51 24.51
CA GLY A 43 -3.96 -2.25 25.81
C GLY A 43 -3.29 -3.49 26.40
N ASP A 44 -2.84 -3.38 27.64
CA ASP A 44 -2.28 -4.54 28.37
C ASP A 44 -3.41 -5.44 28.88
N THR A 45 -3.75 -6.44 28.08
CA THR A 45 -4.79 -7.42 28.38
C THR A 45 -4.29 -8.60 29.24
N SER A 46 -3.11 -8.52 29.84
CA SER A 46 -2.54 -9.59 30.68
C SER A 46 -3.40 -9.90 31.90
N THR A 47 -4.08 -8.90 32.42
CA THR A 47 -4.97 -8.96 33.60
C THR A 47 -6.37 -9.48 33.30
N LEU A 48 -6.77 -9.53 32.00
CA LEU A 48 -8.10 -10.02 31.61
C LEU A 48 -8.12 -11.53 31.56
N ASP A 49 -9.09 -12.16 32.22
CA ASP A 49 -9.35 -13.58 32.07
C ASP A 49 -10.22 -13.82 30.81
N THR A 50 -9.76 -14.72 29.94
CA THR A 50 -10.51 -15.11 28.74
C THR A 50 -11.79 -15.86 29.07
N ASP A 51 -11.82 -16.59 30.17
CA ASP A 51 -12.99 -17.36 30.56
C ASP A 51 -14.08 -16.47 31.15
N ASP A 52 -13.72 -15.42 31.89
CA ASP A 52 -14.67 -14.40 32.35
C ASP A 52 -15.37 -13.71 31.18
N LEU A 53 -14.62 -13.29 30.15
CA LEU A 53 -15.18 -12.66 28.96
C LEU A 53 -16.08 -13.61 28.16
N LYS A 54 -15.83 -14.91 28.16
CA LYS A 54 -16.68 -15.93 27.51
C LYS A 54 -18.02 -16.12 28.22
N THR A 55 -18.15 -15.69 29.46
CA THR A 55 -19.42 -15.78 30.22
C THR A 55 -20.44 -14.71 29.75
N ILE A 56 -19.99 -13.70 29.03
CA ILE A 56 -20.85 -12.62 28.55
C ILE A 56 -21.72 -13.14 27.38
N ASP A 57 -23.00 -13.01 27.46
CA ASP A 57 -23.98 -13.63 26.55
C ASP A 57 -23.73 -13.33 25.06
N VAL A 58 -23.27 -12.13 24.73
CA VAL A 58 -22.99 -11.70 23.34
C VAL A 58 -21.70 -12.31 22.77
N VAL A 59 -20.84 -12.89 23.62
CA VAL A 59 -19.54 -13.44 23.25
C VAL A 59 -19.67 -14.87 22.75
N ALA A 60 -19.09 -15.18 21.60
CA ALA A 60 -18.98 -16.52 21.05
C ALA A 60 -17.64 -17.19 21.43
N ASP A 61 -16.54 -16.44 21.36
CA ASP A 61 -15.20 -16.94 21.74
C ASP A 61 -14.27 -15.76 22.06
N VAL A 62 -13.18 -16.03 22.78
CA VAL A 62 -12.13 -15.05 23.10
C VAL A 62 -10.77 -15.64 22.78
N LYS A 63 -9.96 -14.89 22.03
CA LYS A 63 -8.61 -15.32 21.62
C LYS A 63 -7.55 -14.30 22.05
N ARG A 64 -6.48 -14.77 22.67
CA ARG A 64 -5.29 -13.95 22.89
C ARG A 64 -4.52 -13.81 21.57
N VAL A 65 -4.10 -12.59 21.27
CA VAL A 65 -3.28 -12.28 20.09
C VAL A 65 -1.88 -11.95 20.57
N SER A 66 -0.93 -12.76 20.14
CA SER A 66 0.48 -12.63 20.50
C SER A 66 1.25 -11.71 19.57
N GLU A 67 0.73 -11.45 18.36
CA GLU A 67 1.38 -10.58 17.39
C GLU A 67 1.45 -9.14 17.91
N PRO A 68 2.57 -8.42 17.65
CA PRO A 68 2.77 -7.06 18.16
C PRO A 68 1.91 -5.99 17.47
N PHE A 69 1.34 -6.29 16.28
CA PHE A 69 0.43 -5.42 15.54
C PHE A 69 -1.02 -5.85 15.74
N LYS A 70 -1.95 -4.89 15.78
CA LYS A 70 -3.36 -5.09 16.07
C LYS A 70 -4.26 -4.61 14.92
N LEU A 71 -4.19 -3.33 14.57
CA LEU A 71 -5.03 -2.72 13.54
C LEU A 71 -4.78 -3.33 12.16
N ALA A 72 -3.52 -3.54 11.79
CA ALA A 72 -3.14 -4.20 10.54
C ALA A 72 -3.36 -5.72 10.53
N ASN A 73 -3.77 -6.33 11.66
CA ASN A 73 -3.86 -7.77 11.83
C ASN A 73 -5.20 -8.31 11.31
N ARG A 74 -5.16 -9.33 10.45
CA ARG A 74 -6.35 -10.00 9.93
C ARG A 74 -7.24 -10.62 11.03
N LYS A 75 -6.68 -10.94 12.19
CA LYS A 75 -7.47 -11.40 13.33
C LYS A 75 -8.38 -10.32 13.91
N PHE A 76 -7.99 -9.03 13.81
CA PHE A 76 -8.78 -7.88 14.22
C PHE A 76 -9.68 -7.34 13.11
N HIS A 77 -9.35 -7.61 11.85
CA HIS A 77 -10.12 -7.24 10.67
C HIS A 77 -10.16 -8.43 9.71
N PRO A 78 -11.10 -9.39 9.89
CA PRO A 78 -11.13 -10.65 9.15
C PRO A 78 -11.27 -10.50 7.63
N ASP A 79 -12.07 -9.53 7.19
CA ASP A 79 -12.30 -9.25 5.78
C ASP A 79 -11.16 -8.43 5.19
N SER A 80 -10.86 -8.63 3.91
CA SER A 80 -9.83 -7.85 3.23
C SER A 80 -10.26 -6.41 3.00
N SER A 81 -9.38 -5.45 3.22
CA SER A 81 -9.65 -4.05 2.95
C SER A 81 -9.71 -3.76 1.46
N ILE A 82 -10.71 -2.97 1.07
CA ILE A 82 -10.91 -2.47 -0.28
C ILE A 82 -11.08 -0.96 -0.21
N PHE A 83 -10.23 -0.23 -0.92
CA PHE A 83 -10.23 1.24 -0.92
C PHE A 83 -10.73 1.78 -2.24
N ASN A 84 -11.67 2.74 -2.20
CA ASN A 84 -12.04 3.54 -3.36
C ASN A 84 -11.26 4.86 -3.33
N ILE A 85 -10.36 5.04 -4.28
CA ILE A 85 -9.45 6.19 -4.34
C ILE A 85 -9.71 6.93 -5.66
N ALA A 86 -10.32 8.09 -5.57
CA ALA A 86 -10.69 8.92 -6.73
C ALA A 86 -11.43 8.11 -7.84
N GLY A 87 -12.34 7.23 -7.44
CA GLY A 87 -13.12 6.39 -8.35
C GLY A 87 -12.39 5.15 -8.87
N ARG A 88 -11.25 4.80 -8.32
CA ARG A 88 -10.48 3.56 -8.59
C ARG A 88 -10.49 2.66 -7.38
N THR A 89 -10.66 1.37 -7.58
CA THR A 89 -10.70 0.38 -6.50
C THR A 89 -9.34 -0.31 -6.34
N VAL A 90 -8.83 -0.34 -5.11
CA VAL A 90 -7.59 -1.04 -4.73
C VAL A 90 -7.90 -2.03 -3.63
N GLY A 91 -7.61 -3.31 -3.82
CA GLY A 91 -7.84 -4.36 -2.84
C GLY A 91 -8.33 -5.65 -3.45
N GLU A 92 -8.82 -6.54 -2.61
CA GLU A 92 -9.23 -7.90 -2.99
C GLU A 92 -10.27 -7.92 -4.14
N GLY A 93 -10.13 -8.86 -5.05
CA GLY A 93 -10.97 -8.97 -6.25
C GLY A 93 -10.61 -7.97 -7.35
N HIS A 94 -9.74 -6.99 -7.07
CA HIS A 94 -9.32 -5.99 -8.04
C HIS A 94 -7.81 -6.05 -8.29
N PHE A 95 -7.39 -5.50 -9.44
CA PHE A 95 -5.99 -5.38 -9.78
C PHE A 95 -5.69 -3.98 -10.32
N SER A 96 -4.97 -3.18 -9.55
CA SER A 96 -4.66 -1.79 -9.91
C SER A 96 -3.28 -1.68 -10.54
N VAL A 97 -3.17 -0.82 -11.55
CA VAL A 97 -1.90 -0.54 -12.25
C VAL A 97 -1.47 0.89 -12.00
N ILE A 98 -0.36 1.06 -11.28
CA ILE A 98 0.29 2.35 -11.04
C ILE A 98 1.45 2.49 -12.03
N ALA A 99 1.39 3.44 -12.96
CA ALA A 99 2.42 3.59 -13.99
C ALA A 99 2.82 5.05 -14.20
N GLY A 100 4.08 5.27 -14.59
CA GLY A 100 4.62 6.59 -14.86
C GLY A 100 6.12 6.67 -14.60
N PRO A 101 6.76 7.85 -14.80
CA PRO A 101 8.20 7.97 -14.73
C PRO A 101 8.73 7.87 -13.28
N CYS A 102 10.00 7.51 -13.13
CA CYS A 102 10.68 7.53 -11.83
C CYS A 102 10.65 8.94 -11.24
N SER A 103 10.98 9.94 -12.03
CA SER A 103 10.99 11.35 -11.66
C SER A 103 10.15 12.19 -12.61
N VAL A 104 9.54 13.24 -12.07
CA VAL A 104 8.99 14.35 -12.86
C VAL A 104 10.16 15.22 -13.30
N GLU A 105 10.30 15.45 -14.61
CA GLU A 105 11.46 16.13 -15.18
C GLU A 105 11.07 17.39 -15.98
N THR A 106 10.09 17.27 -16.85
CA THR A 106 9.56 18.37 -17.65
C THR A 106 8.07 18.19 -17.93
N VAL A 107 7.36 19.26 -18.26
CA VAL A 107 5.94 19.18 -18.66
C VAL A 107 5.73 18.23 -19.85
N PRO A 108 6.48 18.32 -20.98
CA PRO A 108 6.31 17.39 -22.10
C PRO A 108 6.56 15.92 -21.69
N GLN A 109 7.64 15.64 -20.96
CA GLN A 109 7.96 14.29 -20.51
C GLN A 109 6.81 13.69 -19.67
N MET A 110 6.26 14.48 -18.76
CA MET A 110 5.20 14.03 -17.86
C MET A 110 3.87 13.83 -18.62
N THR A 111 3.49 14.79 -19.47
CA THR A 111 2.25 14.74 -20.24
C THR A 111 2.24 13.57 -21.24
N GLU A 112 3.29 13.44 -22.06
CA GLU A 112 3.42 12.33 -23.01
C GLU A 112 3.36 10.96 -22.32
N THR A 113 4.06 10.83 -21.16
CA THR A 113 4.05 9.57 -20.41
C THR A 113 2.66 9.31 -19.81
N ALA A 114 2.02 10.34 -19.24
CA ALA A 114 0.70 10.21 -18.62
C ALA A 114 -0.39 9.80 -19.64
N GLU A 115 -0.39 10.41 -20.81
CA GLU A 115 -1.31 10.06 -21.90
C GLU A 115 -1.09 8.63 -22.38
N ALA A 116 0.17 8.21 -22.53
CA ALA A 116 0.51 6.86 -22.97
C ALA A 116 0.07 5.79 -21.95
N VAL A 117 0.37 5.98 -20.66
CA VAL A 117 -0.02 5.00 -19.62
C VAL A 117 -1.54 4.94 -19.44
N LYS A 118 -2.24 6.10 -19.54
CA LYS A 118 -3.71 6.14 -19.54
C LYS A 118 -4.28 5.33 -20.70
N LYS A 119 -3.80 5.56 -21.91
CA LYS A 119 -4.25 4.85 -23.13
C LYS A 119 -4.08 3.34 -23.01
N SER A 120 -3.01 2.87 -22.39
CA SER A 120 -2.76 1.45 -22.16
C SER A 120 -3.60 0.86 -21.02
N GLY A 121 -4.22 1.70 -20.16
CA GLY A 121 -5.15 1.26 -19.11
C GLY A 121 -4.54 1.26 -17.70
N ALA A 122 -3.61 2.17 -17.41
CA ALA A 122 -3.17 2.40 -16.04
C ALA A 122 -4.31 3.00 -15.19
N SER A 123 -4.39 2.59 -13.92
CA SER A 123 -5.37 3.07 -12.94
C SER A 123 -4.91 4.38 -12.30
N PHE A 124 -3.61 4.51 -12.05
CA PHE A 124 -2.98 5.63 -11.37
C PHE A 124 -1.71 6.08 -12.12
N LEU A 125 -1.45 7.38 -12.07
CA LEU A 125 -0.22 7.97 -12.57
C LEU A 125 0.77 8.14 -11.42
N ARG A 126 1.99 7.62 -11.56
CA ARG A 126 3.06 7.90 -10.61
C ARG A 126 4.09 8.88 -11.19
N GLY A 127 4.73 9.65 -10.32
CA GLY A 127 5.87 10.49 -10.66
C GLY A 127 6.50 11.02 -9.38
N GLY A 128 7.83 10.86 -9.22
CA GLY A 128 8.53 11.39 -8.05
C GLY A 128 8.92 12.85 -8.24
N ALA A 129 8.32 13.76 -7.45
CA ALA A 129 8.71 15.18 -7.41
C ALA A 129 9.94 15.40 -6.51
N PHE A 130 10.07 14.61 -5.44
CA PHE A 130 11.21 14.56 -4.52
C PHE A 130 11.96 13.24 -4.72
N LYS A 131 13.28 13.28 -4.71
CA LYS A 131 14.12 12.08 -4.95
C LYS A 131 15.14 11.86 -3.84
N PRO A 132 15.01 10.75 -3.05
CA PRO A 132 16.03 10.36 -2.07
C PRO A 132 17.23 9.75 -2.80
N ARG A 133 18.31 10.49 -2.92
CA ARG A 133 19.52 10.04 -3.63
C ARG A 133 20.64 9.71 -2.68
N THR A 134 21.38 8.63 -2.97
CA THR A 134 22.58 8.26 -2.22
C THR A 134 23.71 9.27 -2.46
N SER A 135 23.79 9.84 -3.67
CA SER A 135 24.76 10.89 -4.00
C SER A 135 24.09 12.26 -3.98
N PRO A 136 24.68 13.25 -3.30
CA PRO A 136 24.15 14.63 -3.30
C PRO A 136 24.31 15.33 -4.67
N TYR A 137 25.12 14.78 -5.57
CA TYR A 137 25.33 15.32 -6.92
C TYR A 137 24.32 14.77 -7.95
N SER A 138 23.50 13.79 -7.57
CA SER A 138 22.44 13.27 -8.44
C SER A 138 21.23 14.21 -8.46
N PHE A 139 20.40 14.08 -9.49
CA PHE A 139 19.15 14.83 -9.60
C PHE A 139 18.25 14.59 -8.37
N GLN A 140 17.91 15.66 -7.63
CA GLN A 140 17.16 15.61 -6.37
C GLN A 140 15.63 15.70 -6.55
N GLY A 141 15.15 15.84 -7.79
CA GLY A 141 13.76 16.16 -8.11
C GLY A 141 13.53 17.66 -8.30
N LEU A 142 12.35 18.00 -8.80
CA LEU A 142 11.93 19.38 -9.00
C LEU A 142 11.14 19.95 -7.81
N HIS A 143 10.97 19.17 -6.75
CA HIS A 143 10.24 19.56 -5.54
C HIS A 143 8.83 20.10 -5.86
N ASP A 144 8.47 21.28 -5.38
CA ASP A 144 7.17 21.92 -5.57
C ASP A 144 6.80 22.10 -7.05
N GLU A 145 7.77 22.41 -7.90
CA GLU A 145 7.57 22.52 -9.34
C GLU A 145 7.19 21.16 -9.94
N GLY A 146 7.85 20.09 -9.48
CA GLY A 146 7.52 18.72 -9.89
C GLY A 146 6.09 18.32 -9.49
N LEU A 147 5.62 18.73 -8.32
CA LEU A 147 4.22 18.51 -7.90
C LEU A 147 3.25 19.25 -8.81
N LYS A 148 3.51 20.52 -9.15
CA LYS A 148 2.67 21.30 -10.09
C LYS A 148 2.56 20.62 -11.45
N ILE A 149 3.68 20.18 -12.03
CA ILE A 149 3.71 19.44 -13.29
C ILE A 149 2.89 18.15 -13.20
N LEU A 150 3.02 17.41 -12.10
CA LEU A 150 2.26 16.18 -11.89
C LEU A 150 0.75 16.45 -11.77
N LEU A 151 0.36 17.53 -11.09
CA LEU A 151 -1.04 17.97 -10.98
C LEU A 151 -1.62 18.43 -12.34
N GLU A 152 -0.83 19.06 -13.17
CA GLU A 152 -1.22 19.41 -14.55
C GLU A 152 -1.48 18.13 -15.37
N ALA A 153 -0.60 17.14 -15.28
CA ALA A 153 -0.80 15.84 -15.93
C ALA A 153 -2.05 15.10 -15.41
N LYS A 154 -2.33 15.17 -14.09
CA LYS A 154 -3.59 14.69 -13.49
C LYS A 154 -4.80 15.37 -14.12
N LYS A 155 -4.81 16.70 -14.23
CA LYS A 155 -5.91 17.46 -14.84
C LYS A 155 -6.11 17.10 -16.32
N ALA A 156 -5.02 16.95 -17.08
CA ALA A 156 -5.07 16.63 -18.50
C ALA A 156 -5.57 15.20 -18.77
N THR A 157 -5.20 14.25 -17.93
CA THR A 157 -5.51 12.82 -18.14
C THR A 157 -6.70 12.32 -17.33
N GLY A 158 -7.00 12.93 -16.20
CA GLY A 158 -7.95 12.43 -15.22
C GLY A 158 -7.44 11.21 -14.42
N LEU A 159 -6.16 10.85 -14.55
CA LEU A 159 -5.56 9.80 -13.71
C LEU A 159 -5.28 10.33 -12.31
N PRO A 160 -5.74 9.65 -11.25
CA PRO A 160 -5.30 9.94 -9.90
C PRO A 160 -3.79 9.74 -9.76
N ILE A 161 -3.14 10.52 -8.89
CA ILE A 161 -1.69 10.56 -8.79
C ILE A 161 -1.15 9.91 -7.52
N VAL A 162 0.02 9.27 -7.67
CA VAL A 162 0.83 8.68 -6.59
C VAL A 162 2.20 9.34 -6.60
N THR A 163 2.61 9.96 -5.50
CA THR A 163 3.94 10.58 -5.41
C THR A 163 4.55 10.43 -4.02
N GLU A 164 5.88 10.39 -3.96
CA GLU A 164 6.64 10.12 -2.75
C GLU A 164 6.81 11.37 -1.90
N ILE A 165 6.49 11.27 -0.60
CA ILE A 165 6.84 12.27 0.40
C ILE A 165 8.17 11.92 1.07
N MET A 166 9.00 12.94 1.33
CA MET A 166 10.31 12.77 1.95
C MET A 166 10.33 13.21 3.41
N ASN A 167 9.53 14.21 3.77
CA ASN A 167 9.54 14.84 5.07
C ASN A 167 8.13 15.34 5.41
N GLN A 168 7.75 15.27 6.69
CA GLN A 168 6.47 15.79 7.19
C GLN A 168 6.27 17.29 6.92
N ALA A 169 7.34 18.07 6.85
CA ALA A 169 7.27 19.50 6.52
C ALA A 169 6.71 19.80 5.12
N HIS A 170 6.60 18.78 4.25
CA HIS A 170 6.03 18.92 2.92
C HIS A 170 4.55 18.50 2.83
N LEU A 171 3.91 18.06 3.94
CA LEU A 171 2.54 17.55 3.91
C LEU A 171 1.53 18.52 3.30
N ASP A 172 1.66 19.82 3.55
CA ASP A 172 0.77 20.84 3.00
C ASP A 172 0.81 20.89 1.46
N LEU A 173 1.94 20.50 0.84
CA LEU A 173 2.07 20.43 -0.62
C LEU A 173 1.35 19.23 -1.24
N PHE A 174 0.93 18.27 -0.42
CA PHE A 174 0.29 17.01 -0.86
C PHE A 174 -1.23 17.05 -0.79
N GLU A 175 -1.85 18.23 -0.58
CA GLU A 175 -3.31 18.36 -0.46
C GLU A 175 -4.06 17.78 -1.66
N ASP A 176 -3.58 18.00 -2.89
CA ASP A 176 -4.20 17.53 -4.14
C ASP A 176 -3.68 16.16 -4.62
N VAL A 177 -2.79 15.52 -3.86
CA VAL A 177 -2.27 14.17 -4.15
C VAL A 177 -3.28 13.11 -3.69
N ASP A 178 -3.51 12.07 -4.51
CA ASP A 178 -4.51 11.04 -4.21
C ASP A 178 -3.96 9.91 -3.35
N ILE A 179 -2.71 9.52 -3.57
CA ILE A 179 -2.00 8.51 -2.76
C ILE A 179 -0.61 9.04 -2.41
N ILE A 180 -0.29 9.11 -1.13
CA ILE A 180 1.05 9.48 -0.65
C ILE A 180 1.91 8.22 -0.58
N GLN A 181 3.03 8.21 -1.31
CA GLN A 181 3.98 7.11 -1.22
C GLN A 181 5.02 7.39 -0.13
N VAL A 182 5.25 6.38 0.73
CA VAL A 182 6.41 6.31 1.62
C VAL A 182 7.46 5.42 0.97
N GLY A 183 8.60 5.99 0.62
CA GLY A 183 9.70 5.26 0.00
C GLY A 183 10.35 4.25 0.95
N ALA A 184 11.03 3.25 0.38
CA ALA A 184 11.67 2.18 1.14
C ALA A 184 12.69 2.66 2.20
N ARG A 185 13.35 3.80 1.96
CA ARG A 185 14.29 4.41 2.91
C ARG A 185 13.61 5.11 4.09
N ASN A 186 12.32 5.43 3.94
CA ASN A 186 11.49 6.08 4.96
C ASN A 186 10.49 5.14 5.63
N MET A 187 10.54 3.83 5.33
CA MET A 187 9.61 2.85 5.93
C MET A 187 9.64 2.87 7.46
N GLN A 188 10.79 3.11 8.05
CA GLN A 188 10.99 3.18 9.51
C GLN A 188 11.21 4.62 10.01
N ASN A 189 10.86 5.62 9.22
CA ASN A 189 10.82 7.00 9.70
C ASN A 189 9.53 7.23 10.49
N PHE A 190 9.52 6.75 11.74
CA PHE A 190 8.33 6.72 12.59
C PHE A 190 7.73 8.11 12.83
N GLU A 191 8.53 9.17 12.86
CA GLU A 191 7.99 10.53 12.98
C GLU A 191 7.17 10.92 11.74
N LEU A 192 7.65 10.59 10.55
CA LEU A 192 6.87 10.76 9.32
C LEU A 192 5.60 9.90 9.34
N LEU A 193 5.71 8.63 9.75
CA LEU A 193 4.56 7.70 9.78
C LEU A 193 3.46 8.16 10.74
N LYS A 194 3.82 8.70 11.91
CA LYS A 194 2.87 9.29 12.88
C LYS A 194 2.11 10.47 12.28
N GLU A 195 2.79 11.36 11.54
CA GLU A 195 2.12 12.49 10.89
C GLU A 195 1.20 12.03 9.75
N LEU A 196 1.63 11.03 8.96
CA LEU A 196 0.80 10.42 7.93
C LEU A 196 -0.43 9.69 8.51
N GLY A 197 -0.32 9.19 9.72
CA GLY A 197 -1.44 8.61 10.47
C GLY A 197 -2.55 9.61 10.79
N LYS A 198 -2.25 10.91 10.84
CA LYS A 198 -3.22 11.98 11.12
C LYS A 198 -3.93 12.50 9.86
N CYS A 199 -3.47 12.13 8.67
CA CYS A 199 -4.07 12.58 7.42
C CYS A 199 -5.09 11.58 6.88
N ASN A 200 -6.09 12.06 6.12
CA ASN A 200 -7.14 11.23 5.50
C ASN A 200 -6.79 10.82 4.06
N LYS A 201 -5.52 10.52 3.79
CA LYS A 201 -5.08 10.12 2.46
C LYS A 201 -4.53 8.70 2.47
N PRO A 202 -4.83 7.90 1.43
CA PRO A 202 -4.23 6.58 1.28
C PRO A 202 -2.70 6.66 1.26
N ILE A 203 -2.06 5.75 1.99
CA ILE A 203 -0.60 5.68 2.08
C ILE A 203 -0.12 4.42 1.40
N LEU A 204 0.71 4.55 0.37
CA LEU A 204 1.41 3.44 -0.25
C LEU A 204 2.78 3.27 0.43
N LEU A 205 2.90 2.24 1.25
CA LEU A 205 4.07 1.97 2.09
C LEU A 205 4.99 0.95 1.43
N LYS A 206 6.12 1.41 0.89
CA LYS A 206 7.13 0.53 0.28
C LYS A 206 7.95 -0.19 1.34
N ARG A 207 8.17 -1.49 1.13
CA ARG A 207 9.03 -2.32 1.98
C ARG A 207 10.46 -1.79 2.02
N GLY A 208 11.05 -1.71 3.19
CA GLY A 208 12.46 -1.39 3.38
C GLY A 208 13.38 -2.44 2.75
N LEU A 209 14.57 -2.02 2.33
CA LEU A 209 15.52 -2.85 1.58
C LEU A 209 16.02 -4.09 2.34
N SER A 210 15.97 -4.06 3.67
CA SER A 210 16.43 -5.15 4.54
C SER A 210 15.42 -5.43 5.66
N SER A 211 14.13 -5.07 5.43
CA SER A 211 13.09 -5.17 6.44
C SER A 211 12.38 -6.52 6.36
N THR A 212 12.13 -7.10 7.53
CA THR A 212 11.28 -8.28 7.66
C THR A 212 9.82 -7.91 7.35
N ILE A 213 8.97 -8.93 7.16
CA ILE A 213 7.52 -8.74 7.00
C ILE A 213 6.94 -8.11 8.27
N GLU A 214 7.36 -8.56 9.46
CA GLU A 214 6.89 -8.02 10.73
C GLU A 214 7.22 -6.52 10.89
N GLU A 215 8.46 -6.11 10.63
CA GLU A 215 8.86 -4.69 10.66
C GLU A 215 8.04 -3.83 9.69
N TRP A 216 7.70 -4.41 8.54
CA TRP A 216 6.91 -3.72 7.53
C TRP A 216 5.44 -3.56 7.97
N VAL A 217 4.84 -4.61 8.53
CA VAL A 217 3.49 -4.54 9.12
C VAL A 217 3.45 -3.60 10.31
N MET A 218 4.49 -3.61 11.18
CA MET A 218 4.60 -2.65 12.29
C MET A 218 4.68 -1.20 11.81
N SER A 219 5.31 -0.94 10.67
CA SER A 219 5.31 0.40 10.08
C SER A 219 3.91 0.83 9.59
N ALA A 220 3.12 -0.09 9.05
CA ALA A 220 1.70 0.17 8.75
C ALA A 220 0.90 0.43 10.03
N GLU A 221 1.13 -0.36 11.08
CA GLU A 221 0.49 -0.17 12.39
C GLU A 221 0.73 1.23 12.97
N TYR A 222 1.94 1.81 12.80
CA TYR A 222 2.22 3.20 13.20
C TYR A 222 1.32 4.22 12.50
N ILE A 223 1.04 4.03 11.22
CA ILE A 223 0.14 4.91 10.46
C ILE A 223 -1.30 4.71 10.96
N MET A 224 -1.73 3.46 11.08
CA MET A 224 -3.10 3.11 11.48
C MET A 224 -3.41 3.55 12.91
N ALA A 225 -2.46 3.44 13.83
CA ALA A 225 -2.60 3.92 15.21
C ALA A 225 -2.80 5.45 15.31
N GLY A 226 -2.41 6.21 14.28
CA GLY A 226 -2.70 7.63 14.14
C GLY A 226 -4.13 7.95 13.66
N GLY A 227 -4.91 6.94 13.25
CA GLY A 227 -6.28 7.05 12.75
C GLY A 227 -6.44 6.85 11.24
N ASN A 228 -5.35 6.70 10.48
CA ASN A 228 -5.40 6.47 9.04
C ASN A 228 -5.31 4.97 8.70
N GLU A 229 -6.46 4.35 8.43
CA GLU A 229 -6.55 2.94 8.10
C GLU A 229 -6.30 2.62 6.60
N GLN A 230 -6.12 3.63 5.75
CA GLN A 230 -5.96 3.46 4.31
C GLN A 230 -4.48 3.22 3.94
N VAL A 231 -3.95 2.07 4.31
CA VAL A 231 -2.56 1.70 4.01
C VAL A 231 -2.52 0.59 2.96
N ILE A 232 -1.65 0.75 1.97
CA ILE A 232 -1.39 -0.18 0.88
C ILE A 232 0.08 -0.60 0.97
N PHE A 233 0.36 -1.87 1.09
CA PHE A 233 1.72 -2.39 1.02
C PHE A 233 2.26 -2.40 -0.41
N CYS A 234 3.57 -2.13 -0.58
CA CYS A 234 4.23 -2.25 -1.86
C CYS A 234 5.55 -3.02 -1.73
N GLU A 235 5.55 -4.30 -2.15
CA GLU A 235 6.77 -5.10 -2.27
C GLU A 235 7.61 -4.58 -3.45
N ARG A 236 8.90 -4.32 -3.23
CA ARG A 236 9.81 -3.71 -4.21
C ARG A 236 11.19 -4.35 -4.27
N GLY A 237 11.33 -5.52 -3.71
CA GLY A 237 12.58 -6.25 -3.58
C GLY A 237 13.37 -5.91 -2.32
N ILE A 238 14.08 -6.87 -1.83
CA ILE A 238 14.97 -6.81 -0.69
C ILE A 238 16.42 -7.07 -1.10
N ARG A 239 17.37 -6.57 -0.32
CA ARG A 239 18.77 -6.88 -0.48
C ARG A 239 19.05 -8.31 -0.05
N THR A 240 19.69 -9.06 -0.92
CA THR A 240 20.20 -10.40 -0.65
C THR A 240 21.67 -10.49 -1.06
N TYR A 241 22.26 -11.65 -0.98
CA TYR A 241 23.61 -11.90 -1.51
C TYR A 241 23.67 -11.89 -3.04
N GLU A 242 22.52 -12.05 -3.74
CA GLU A 242 22.44 -12.04 -5.19
C GLU A 242 22.59 -10.62 -5.75
N THR A 243 23.43 -10.48 -6.78
CA THR A 243 23.79 -9.19 -7.37
C THR A 243 23.42 -9.05 -8.85
N PHE A 244 22.85 -10.09 -9.47
CA PHE A 244 22.41 -10.03 -10.86
C PHE A 244 21.29 -9.01 -11.06
N THR A 245 20.38 -8.93 -10.12
CA THR A 245 19.32 -7.91 -10.05
C THR A 245 19.66 -6.88 -8.98
N ARG A 246 19.10 -5.68 -9.12
CA ARG A 246 19.29 -4.59 -8.15
C ARG A 246 18.85 -5.00 -6.73
N ASN A 247 17.75 -5.75 -6.63
CA ASN A 247 17.24 -6.38 -5.41
C ASN A 247 16.55 -7.69 -5.80
N THR A 248 16.36 -8.59 -4.85
CA THR A 248 15.59 -9.81 -5.03
C THR A 248 14.11 -9.51 -4.77
N LEU A 249 13.24 -9.71 -5.76
CA LEU A 249 11.79 -9.58 -5.58
C LEU A 249 11.28 -10.75 -4.74
N ASP A 250 10.73 -10.45 -3.57
CA ASP A 250 10.17 -11.44 -2.65
C ASP A 250 8.67 -11.64 -2.90
N LEU A 251 8.34 -12.47 -3.88
CA LEU A 251 6.94 -12.80 -4.17
C LEU A 251 6.27 -13.63 -3.07
N SER A 252 7.04 -14.34 -2.25
CA SER A 252 6.52 -15.09 -1.11
C SER A 252 5.94 -14.18 -0.02
N ALA A 253 6.38 -12.92 0.02
CA ALA A 253 5.82 -11.92 0.93
C ALA A 253 4.33 -11.66 0.68
N ILE A 254 3.82 -11.85 -0.55
CA ILE A 254 2.43 -11.54 -0.89
C ILE A 254 1.45 -12.48 -0.15
N PRO A 255 1.51 -13.81 -0.33
CA PRO A 255 0.63 -14.71 0.41
C PRO A 255 0.91 -14.67 1.92
N ALA A 256 2.16 -14.44 2.37
CA ALA A 256 2.48 -14.28 3.77
C ALA A 256 1.77 -13.07 4.39
N LEU A 257 1.84 -11.89 3.76
CA LEU A 257 1.11 -10.70 4.21
C LEU A 257 -0.39 -10.93 4.22
N LYS A 258 -0.95 -11.51 3.17
CA LYS A 258 -2.40 -11.79 3.09
C LYS A 258 -2.88 -12.78 4.15
N SER A 259 -2.00 -13.62 4.69
CA SER A 259 -2.35 -14.53 5.80
C SER A 259 -2.43 -13.82 7.16
N ILE A 260 -1.68 -12.73 7.35
CA ILE A 260 -1.57 -12.03 8.65
C ILE A 260 -2.20 -10.64 8.66
N SER A 261 -2.40 -10.02 7.49
CA SER A 261 -2.94 -8.66 7.34
C SER A 261 -4.10 -8.64 6.35
N HIS A 262 -5.02 -7.71 6.53
CA HIS A 262 -6.16 -7.46 5.65
C HIS A 262 -5.88 -6.39 4.58
N LEU A 263 -4.72 -5.72 4.66
CA LEU A 263 -4.37 -4.58 3.81
C LEU A 263 -3.98 -5.03 2.39
N PRO A 264 -4.30 -4.23 1.35
CA PRO A 264 -3.92 -4.52 -0.03
C PRO A 264 -2.41 -4.55 -0.22
N VAL A 265 -1.95 -5.40 -1.16
CA VAL A 265 -0.52 -5.58 -1.48
C VAL A 265 -0.27 -5.36 -2.97
N ILE A 266 0.58 -4.38 -3.29
CA ILE A 266 1.05 -4.06 -4.65
C ILE A 266 2.50 -4.53 -4.81
N VAL A 267 2.91 -4.86 -6.03
CA VAL A 267 4.28 -5.29 -6.37
C VAL A 267 4.93 -4.31 -7.33
N ASP A 268 6.18 -3.95 -7.08
CA ASP A 268 7.00 -3.06 -7.92
C ASP A 268 8.19 -3.84 -8.51
N PRO A 269 8.02 -4.48 -9.67
CA PRO A 269 9.08 -5.23 -10.33
C PRO A 269 10.18 -4.33 -10.90
N SER A 270 9.87 -3.07 -11.23
CA SER A 270 10.85 -2.13 -11.79
C SER A 270 11.97 -1.82 -10.80
N HIS A 271 11.62 -1.43 -9.57
CA HIS A 271 12.62 -1.14 -8.53
C HIS A 271 13.22 -2.41 -7.91
N ALA A 272 12.55 -3.55 -8.02
CA ALA A 272 13.11 -4.81 -7.55
C ALA A 272 14.29 -5.23 -8.40
N THR A 273 14.11 -5.41 -9.69
CA THR A 273 15.15 -5.98 -10.56
C THR A 273 16.09 -4.95 -11.15
N GLY A 274 15.61 -3.75 -11.46
CA GLY A 274 16.38 -2.77 -12.21
C GLY A 274 16.55 -3.13 -13.71
N LEU A 275 15.82 -4.14 -14.21
CA LEU A 275 15.94 -4.70 -15.55
C LEU A 275 14.59 -4.69 -16.27
N PRO A 276 14.42 -3.90 -17.35
CA PRO A 276 13.11 -3.73 -18.00
C PRO A 276 12.53 -5.02 -18.58
N TRP A 277 13.36 -5.95 -19.07
CA TRP A 277 12.90 -7.21 -19.63
C TRP A 277 12.32 -8.18 -18.57
N MET A 278 12.65 -7.99 -17.29
CA MET A 278 12.10 -8.78 -16.18
C MET A 278 10.74 -8.26 -15.70
N VAL A 279 10.33 -7.06 -16.07
CA VAL A 279 9.08 -6.45 -15.58
C VAL A 279 7.87 -7.30 -15.98
N GLU A 280 7.75 -7.70 -17.23
CA GLU A 280 6.61 -8.50 -17.70
C GLU A 280 6.51 -9.87 -17.03
N PRO A 281 7.55 -10.74 -17.01
CA PRO A 281 7.45 -12.03 -16.34
C PRO A 281 7.17 -11.92 -14.84
N LEU A 282 7.74 -10.93 -14.14
CA LEU A 282 7.47 -10.74 -12.72
C LEU A 282 6.09 -10.11 -12.44
N THR A 283 5.55 -9.33 -13.36
CA THR A 283 4.16 -8.90 -13.32
C THR A 283 3.19 -10.07 -13.39
N LYS A 284 3.44 -11.02 -14.31
CA LYS A 284 2.62 -12.27 -14.41
C LYS A 284 2.68 -13.07 -13.10
N ALA A 285 3.86 -13.20 -12.53
CA ALA A 285 4.07 -13.91 -11.27
C ALA A 285 3.38 -13.19 -10.09
N ALA A 286 3.44 -11.85 -10.05
CA ALA A 286 2.76 -11.04 -9.03
C ALA A 286 1.23 -11.24 -9.06
N ILE A 287 0.61 -11.27 -10.24
CA ILE A 287 -0.82 -11.57 -10.40
C ILE A 287 -1.12 -12.97 -9.87
N ALA A 288 -0.33 -13.98 -10.27
CA ALA A 288 -0.54 -15.38 -9.91
C ALA A 288 -0.39 -15.67 -8.40
N VAL A 289 0.45 -14.92 -7.68
CA VAL A 289 0.58 -15.06 -6.21
C VAL A 289 -0.46 -14.23 -5.44
N GLY A 290 -1.39 -13.58 -6.14
CA GLY A 290 -2.52 -12.89 -5.53
C GLY A 290 -2.32 -11.43 -5.20
N ALA A 291 -1.33 -10.74 -5.76
CA ALA A 291 -1.18 -9.29 -5.59
C ALA A 291 -2.44 -8.52 -6.03
N ASP A 292 -2.68 -7.36 -5.40
CA ASP A 292 -3.83 -6.48 -5.69
C ASP A 292 -3.46 -5.37 -6.69
N GLY A 293 -2.23 -5.37 -7.17
CA GLY A 293 -1.78 -4.45 -8.19
C GLY A 293 -0.28 -4.50 -8.45
N ILE A 294 0.14 -3.66 -9.39
CA ILE A 294 1.55 -3.46 -9.76
C ILE A 294 1.90 -2.00 -9.87
N MET A 295 3.18 -1.70 -9.66
CA MET A 295 3.77 -0.40 -9.94
C MET A 295 4.89 -0.57 -10.97
N ILE A 296 4.81 0.16 -12.10
CA ILE A 296 5.77 0.05 -13.20
C ILE A 296 6.31 1.44 -13.57
N GLU A 297 7.63 1.52 -13.76
CA GLU A 297 8.27 2.71 -14.28
C GLU A 297 8.19 2.76 -15.80
N VAL A 298 7.60 3.85 -16.30
CA VAL A 298 7.43 4.14 -17.74
C VAL A 298 7.97 5.54 -18.03
N HIS A 299 8.76 5.68 -19.07
CA HIS A 299 9.32 6.96 -19.47
C HIS A 299 9.22 7.11 -20.99
N ASN A 300 8.83 8.29 -21.49
CA ASN A 300 8.72 8.55 -22.93
C ASN A 300 10.05 8.37 -23.68
N ASN A 301 11.18 8.61 -23.00
CA ASN A 301 12.52 8.36 -23.52
C ASN A 301 13.49 7.88 -22.42
N PRO A 302 13.51 6.57 -22.06
CA PRO A 302 14.32 6.05 -20.96
C PRO A 302 15.83 6.39 -21.04
N LYS A 303 16.37 6.52 -22.25
CA LYS A 303 17.78 6.87 -22.45
C LYS A 303 18.16 8.29 -22.01
N LYS A 304 17.17 9.18 -21.94
CA LYS A 304 17.34 10.59 -21.51
C LYS A 304 16.85 10.84 -20.09
N ALA A 305 16.30 9.83 -19.42
CA ALA A 305 15.77 9.97 -18.07
C ALA A 305 16.85 10.42 -17.07
N LEU A 306 16.53 11.37 -16.23
CA LEU A 306 17.41 11.89 -15.17
C LEU A 306 17.51 10.92 -13.98
N CYS A 307 16.53 9.98 -13.87
CA CYS A 307 16.48 8.99 -12.79
C CYS A 307 15.98 7.64 -13.31
N ASP A 308 16.70 6.56 -12.94
CA ASP A 308 16.31 5.16 -13.14
C ASP A 308 15.87 4.79 -14.58
N GLY A 309 16.42 5.47 -15.60
CA GLY A 309 16.11 5.21 -17.01
C GLY A 309 16.40 3.78 -17.45
N ALA A 310 17.44 3.17 -16.90
CA ALA A 310 17.85 1.81 -17.25
C ALA A 310 16.79 0.75 -16.96
N GLN A 311 15.91 0.98 -15.98
CA GLN A 311 14.83 0.06 -15.58
C GLN A 311 13.46 0.45 -16.13
N SER A 312 13.33 1.65 -16.68
CA SER A 312 12.06 2.18 -17.19
C SER A 312 11.67 1.53 -18.52
N LEU A 313 10.40 1.21 -18.67
CA LEU A 313 9.83 0.78 -19.95
C LEU A 313 9.56 2.01 -20.83
N THR A 314 9.65 1.80 -22.14
CA THR A 314 9.04 2.74 -23.11
C THR A 314 7.51 2.60 -23.08
N PRO A 315 6.74 3.60 -23.55
CA PRO A 315 5.28 3.49 -23.70
C PRO A 315 4.83 2.24 -24.47
N GLN A 316 5.54 1.89 -25.54
CA GLN A 316 5.22 0.69 -26.33
C GLN A 316 5.47 -0.61 -25.55
N GLN A 317 6.56 -0.70 -24.79
CA GLN A 317 6.84 -1.87 -23.95
C GLN A 317 5.78 -1.99 -22.84
N PHE A 318 5.38 -0.87 -22.26
CA PHE A 318 4.31 -0.86 -21.25
C PHE A 318 2.97 -1.31 -21.83
N ASP A 319 2.60 -0.87 -23.04
CA ASP A 319 1.38 -1.33 -23.71
C ASP A 319 1.37 -2.85 -23.90
N ASN A 320 2.50 -3.44 -24.32
CA ASN A 320 2.64 -4.89 -24.44
C ASN A 320 2.44 -5.60 -23.08
N VAL A 321 3.01 -5.06 -22.00
CA VAL A 321 2.79 -5.59 -20.64
C VAL A 321 1.31 -5.52 -20.28
N MET A 322 0.64 -4.40 -20.57
CA MET A 322 -0.78 -4.22 -20.24
C MET A 322 -1.70 -5.18 -21.01
N GLN A 323 -1.37 -5.55 -22.25
CA GLN A 323 -2.10 -6.59 -22.98
C GLN A 323 -2.01 -7.96 -22.28
N THR A 324 -0.85 -8.27 -21.70
CA THR A 324 -0.65 -9.47 -20.89
C THR A 324 -1.37 -9.38 -19.55
N VAL A 325 -1.31 -8.23 -18.89
CA VAL A 325 -1.99 -7.95 -17.60
C VAL A 325 -3.49 -8.18 -17.74
N LYS A 326 -4.14 -7.62 -18.77
CA LYS A 326 -5.58 -7.76 -18.99
C LYS A 326 -6.01 -9.23 -19.05
N LYS A 327 -5.31 -10.05 -19.86
CA LYS A 327 -5.60 -11.48 -19.98
C LYS A 327 -5.35 -12.25 -18.69
N ARG A 328 -4.29 -11.91 -17.97
CA ARG A 328 -3.93 -12.63 -16.74
C ARG A 328 -4.85 -12.27 -15.58
N VAL A 329 -5.23 -11.01 -15.44
CA VAL A 329 -6.17 -10.53 -14.43
C VAL A 329 -7.54 -11.19 -14.60
N GLU A 330 -8.03 -11.26 -15.86
CA GLU A 330 -9.26 -11.99 -16.20
C GLU A 330 -9.16 -13.48 -15.87
N PHE A 331 -8.02 -14.14 -16.17
CA PHE A 331 -7.79 -15.55 -15.85
C PHE A 331 -7.81 -15.83 -14.34
N GLU A 332 -7.42 -14.89 -13.52
CA GLU A 332 -7.41 -14.99 -12.05
C GLU A 332 -8.72 -14.42 -11.42
N ASP A 333 -9.78 -14.28 -12.21
CA ASP A 333 -11.10 -13.77 -11.78
C ASP A 333 -11.07 -12.42 -11.07
N LYS A 334 -10.09 -11.56 -11.44
CA LYS A 334 -9.96 -10.20 -10.89
C LYS A 334 -10.47 -9.16 -11.88
N ILE A 335 -10.87 -8.00 -11.35
CA ILE A 335 -11.30 -6.84 -12.12
C ILE A 335 -10.11 -5.89 -12.26
N LEU A 336 -9.79 -5.47 -13.49
CA LEU A 336 -8.79 -4.43 -13.71
C LEU A 336 -9.37 -3.07 -13.30
N GLY A 337 -8.75 -2.46 -12.28
CA GLY A 337 -9.22 -1.26 -11.59
C GLY A 337 -8.87 0.07 -12.29
#